data_18ce6f65475bf27c626a366b2b05e575
#
_entry.id   18ce6f65475bf27c626a366b2b05e575
#
_cell.length_a   1.000
_cell.length_b   1.000
_cell.length_c   1.000
_cell.angle_alpha   90.00
_cell.angle_beta   90.00
_cell.angle_gamma   90.00
#
_symmetry.space_group_name_H-M   'P 1'
#
loop_
_entity.id
_entity.type
_entity.pdbx_description
1 polymer ?
#
loop_
_entity_poly.entity_id
_entity_poly.type
_entity_poly.pdbx_seq_one_letter_code
_entity_poly.pdbx_strand_id
1 'polypeptide(L)'
;MNEQVINSSPSTKPLLLQAKGVSHKFDYELFKDINLQLHQQESIAIIGMSGSGKSTLLNILSSLLKPNSGSVLFKDNEIYKLKKSKLLNIRREDFGIIFQAHYLFRGFSAKENLDIATLLSSNEVDMNLLKTLKIEHVLTQGVGELSGGQQQRLSIARVLTKKPKIIFADEPTGNLDKETSLLVMDALFNYIKENNAGLILVTHEENLAKRCNKTYKVVDLKLEEIR
;
A
#
# COMPACT_ATOMS: atom_id res chain seq x y z
N MET A 1 6.84 -14.92 36.79
CA MET A 1 6.67 -14.80 35.35
C MET A 1 5.51 -13.86 35.09
N ASN A 2 5.79 -12.62 34.82
CA ASN A 2 4.76 -11.60 34.57
C ASN A 2 4.59 -11.49 33.04
N GLU A 3 3.49 -12.02 32.52
CA GLU A 3 3.02 -11.70 31.19
C GLU A 3 2.60 -10.23 31.17
N GLN A 4 3.39 -9.39 30.54
CA GLN A 4 2.96 -8.04 30.20
C GLN A 4 1.96 -8.15 29.05
N VAL A 5 0.68 -8.14 29.39
CA VAL A 5 -0.40 -7.89 28.43
C VAL A 5 -0.23 -6.46 27.94
N ILE A 6 0.26 -6.29 26.72
CA ILE A 6 0.28 -4.99 26.04
C ILE A 6 -1.17 -4.63 25.73
N ASN A 7 -1.82 -3.91 26.64
CA ASN A 7 -3.13 -3.30 26.43
C ASN A 7 -2.95 -2.12 25.44
N SER A 8 -3.02 -2.39 24.16
CA SER A 8 -3.23 -1.33 23.16
C SER A 8 -4.66 -0.82 23.33
N SER A 9 -4.82 0.42 23.79
CA SER A 9 -6.13 1.09 23.83
C SER A 9 -6.78 1.00 22.45
N PRO A 10 -8.08 0.65 22.35
CA PRO A 10 -8.74 0.54 21.05
C PRO A 10 -8.66 1.88 20.31
N SER A 11 -8.21 1.86 19.06
CA SER A 11 -8.19 3.05 18.20
C SER A 11 -9.59 3.61 18.09
N THR A 12 -9.77 4.90 18.41
CA THR A 12 -11.05 5.62 18.25
C THR A 12 -11.38 5.91 16.78
N LYS A 13 -10.44 5.68 15.86
CA LYS A 13 -10.59 5.94 14.44
C LYS A 13 -11.36 4.80 13.73
N PRO A 14 -12.16 5.12 12.69
CA PRO A 14 -12.88 4.10 11.93
C PRO A 14 -11.96 3.02 11.35
N LEU A 15 -12.41 1.77 11.43
CA LEU A 15 -11.72 0.62 10.85
C LEU A 15 -11.90 0.63 9.32
N LEU A 16 -10.81 0.53 8.59
CA LEU A 16 -10.80 0.46 7.11
C LEU A 16 -10.68 -0.98 6.62
N LEU A 17 -9.70 -1.71 7.14
CA LEU A 17 -9.40 -3.09 6.69
C LEU A 17 -9.19 -3.99 7.89
N GLN A 18 -9.69 -5.22 7.78
CA GLN A 18 -9.43 -6.27 8.76
C GLN A 18 -9.13 -7.60 8.05
N ALA A 19 -8.00 -8.22 8.40
CA ALA A 19 -7.71 -9.61 8.11
C ALA A 19 -8.05 -10.46 9.33
N LYS A 20 -8.73 -11.60 9.12
CA LYS A 20 -9.11 -12.55 10.17
C LYS A 20 -8.69 -13.96 9.77
N GLY A 21 -7.70 -14.51 10.47
CA GLY A 21 -7.24 -15.89 10.29
C GLY A 21 -6.72 -16.19 8.89
N VAL A 22 -6.14 -15.18 8.20
CA VAL A 22 -5.70 -15.31 6.81
C VAL A 22 -4.50 -16.24 6.74
N SER A 23 -4.61 -17.29 5.90
CA SER A 23 -3.53 -18.24 5.64
C SER A 23 -3.36 -18.44 4.15
N HIS A 24 -2.11 -18.65 3.72
CA HIS A 24 -1.81 -18.92 2.31
C HIS A 24 -0.61 -19.83 2.16
N LYS A 25 -0.71 -20.72 1.19
CA LYS A 25 0.37 -21.62 0.73
C LYS A 25 0.37 -21.69 -0.79
N PHE A 26 1.54 -21.91 -1.36
CA PHE A 26 1.73 -22.48 -2.69
C PHE A 26 2.10 -23.96 -2.53
N ASP A 27 3.28 -24.35 -2.94
CA ASP A 27 3.81 -25.70 -2.67
C ASP A 27 4.23 -25.88 -1.20
N TYR A 28 4.47 -24.76 -0.49
CA TYR A 28 4.80 -24.70 0.93
C TYR A 28 4.01 -23.58 1.62
N GLU A 29 3.84 -23.69 2.95
CA GLU A 29 3.15 -22.66 3.73
C GLU A 29 3.97 -21.37 3.76
N LEU A 30 3.32 -20.23 3.44
CA LEU A 30 3.91 -18.89 3.52
C LEU A 30 3.62 -18.21 4.84
N PHE A 31 2.37 -18.31 5.27
CA PHE A 31 1.90 -17.76 6.56
C PHE A 31 0.57 -18.41 6.94
N LYS A 32 0.29 -18.36 8.24
CA LYS A 32 -0.87 -19.01 8.85
C LYS A 32 -1.48 -18.13 9.92
N ASP A 33 -2.82 -18.06 9.93
CA ASP A 33 -3.62 -17.37 10.94
C ASP A 33 -3.24 -15.91 11.15
N ILE A 34 -3.02 -15.17 10.04
CA ILE A 34 -2.70 -13.75 10.09
C ILE A 34 -3.93 -12.94 10.49
N ASN A 35 -3.76 -12.14 11.54
CA ASN A 35 -4.75 -11.19 12.03
C ASN A 35 -4.16 -9.78 12.00
N LEU A 36 -4.87 -8.82 11.37
CA LEU A 36 -4.40 -7.45 11.21
C LEU A 36 -5.59 -6.50 11.09
N GLN A 37 -5.48 -5.31 11.67
CA GLN A 37 -6.47 -4.24 11.58
C GLN A 37 -5.79 -2.93 11.17
N LEU A 38 -6.35 -2.25 10.18
CA LEU A 38 -5.91 -0.93 9.70
C LEU A 38 -7.06 0.06 9.88
N HIS A 39 -6.78 1.17 10.57
CA HIS A 39 -7.72 2.26 10.79
C HIS A 39 -7.42 3.46 9.90
N GLN A 40 -8.35 4.41 9.85
CA GLN A 40 -8.12 5.69 9.17
C GLN A 40 -6.91 6.42 9.76
N GLN A 41 -6.15 7.10 8.89
CA GLN A 41 -4.92 7.84 9.25
C GLN A 41 -3.88 6.97 9.99
N GLU A 42 -3.93 5.67 9.78
CA GLU A 42 -2.97 4.72 10.34
C GLU A 42 -2.05 4.18 9.25
N SER A 43 -0.81 3.93 9.60
CA SER A 43 0.18 3.28 8.76
C SER A 43 0.72 2.03 9.45
N ILE A 44 0.77 0.93 8.73
CA ILE A 44 1.30 -0.36 9.17
C ILE A 44 2.47 -0.72 8.27
N ALA A 45 3.62 -1.04 8.87
CA ALA A 45 4.73 -1.64 8.16
C ALA A 45 4.75 -3.16 8.38
N ILE A 46 5.04 -3.91 7.32
CA ILE A 46 5.28 -5.35 7.36
C ILE A 46 6.72 -5.59 6.91
N ILE A 47 7.57 -6.09 7.80
CA ILE A 47 8.97 -6.39 7.54
C ILE A 47 9.25 -7.89 7.63
N GLY A 48 10.40 -8.32 7.14
CA GLY A 48 10.82 -9.72 7.20
C GLY A 48 11.82 -10.04 6.08
N MET A 49 12.37 -11.24 6.11
CA MET A 49 13.33 -11.70 5.10
C MET A 49 12.72 -11.75 3.69
N SER A 50 13.56 -11.71 2.66
CA SER A 50 13.11 -11.96 1.29
C SER A 50 12.49 -13.37 1.20
N GLY A 51 11.38 -13.48 0.46
CA GLY A 51 10.65 -14.75 0.33
C GLY A 51 9.73 -15.10 1.50
N SER A 52 9.65 -14.31 2.56
CA SER A 52 8.77 -14.59 3.72
C SER A 52 7.26 -14.37 3.47
N GLY A 53 6.85 -14.10 2.23
CA GLY A 53 5.43 -13.96 1.87
C GLY A 53 4.83 -12.57 2.04
N LYS A 54 5.62 -11.53 2.34
CA LYS A 54 5.12 -10.15 2.55
C LYS A 54 4.33 -9.60 1.36
N SER A 55 4.89 -9.67 0.16
CA SER A 55 4.21 -9.24 -1.08
C SER A 55 2.96 -10.08 -1.36
N THR A 56 3.00 -11.38 -1.04
CA THR A 56 1.83 -12.26 -1.15
C THR A 56 0.73 -11.84 -0.18
N LEU A 57 1.08 -11.53 1.07
CA LEU A 57 0.14 -11.00 2.05
C LEU A 57 -0.44 -9.66 1.59
N LEU A 58 0.39 -8.74 1.09
CA LEU A 58 -0.08 -7.47 0.53
C LEU A 58 -1.06 -7.69 -0.63
N ASN A 59 -0.76 -8.62 -1.53
CA ASN A 59 -1.63 -8.98 -2.65
C ASN A 59 -2.98 -9.55 -2.18
N ILE A 60 -2.98 -10.30 -1.09
CA ILE A 60 -4.22 -10.80 -0.48
C ILE A 60 -5.00 -9.65 0.15
N LEU A 61 -4.35 -8.79 0.93
CA LEU A 61 -5.02 -7.66 1.58
C LEU A 61 -5.59 -6.66 0.56
N SER A 62 -4.91 -6.47 -0.57
CA SER A 62 -5.32 -5.60 -1.69
C SER A 62 -6.27 -6.27 -2.68
N SER A 63 -6.74 -7.47 -2.40
CA SER A 63 -7.66 -8.26 -3.24
C SER A 63 -7.10 -8.82 -4.55
N LEU A 64 -5.81 -8.71 -4.82
CA LEU A 64 -5.20 -9.25 -6.04
C LEU A 64 -5.08 -10.78 -6.03
N LEU A 65 -4.93 -11.38 -4.84
CA LEU A 65 -4.79 -12.82 -4.65
C LEU A 65 -5.76 -13.28 -3.56
N LYS A 66 -6.53 -14.35 -3.83
CA LYS A 66 -7.43 -14.92 -2.84
C LYS A 66 -6.66 -15.78 -1.83
N PRO A 67 -6.89 -15.66 -0.50
CA PRO A 67 -6.28 -16.53 0.48
C PRO A 67 -6.81 -17.97 0.39
N ASN A 68 -6.06 -18.93 0.93
CA ASN A 68 -6.55 -20.32 1.05
C ASN A 68 -7.60 -20.43 2.17
N SER A 69 -7.42 -19.69 3.27
CA SER A 69 -8.39 -19.62 4.37
C SER A 69 -8.37 -18.24 5.03
N GLY A 70 -9.34 -18.01 5.91
CA GLY A 70 -9.57 -16.73 6.55
C GLY A 70 -10.36 -15.76 5.69
N SER A 71 -10.46 -14.51 6.13
CA SER A 71 -11.23 -13.47 5.46
C SER A 71 -10.53 -12.12 5.52
N VAL A 72 -10.79 -11.29 4.50
CA VAL A 72 -10.38 -9.87 4.48
C VAL A 72 -11.63 -9.03 4.33
N LEU A 73 -11.84 -8.11 5.28
CA LEU A 73 -12.97 -7.21 5.29
C LEU A 73 -12.50 -5.79 4.99
N PHE A 74 -13.22 -5.10 4.11
CA PHE A 74 -13.08 -3.66 3.85
C PHE A 74 -14.39 -2.98 4.22
N LYS A 75 -14.36 -2.06 5.20
CA LYS A 75 -15.56 -1.41 5.75
C LYS A 75 -16.66 -2.45 6.04
N ASP A 76 -16.32 -3.49 6.82
CA ASP A 76 -17.18 -4.60 7.22
C ASP A 76 -17.67 -5.54 6.10
N ASN A 77 -17.30 -5.30 4.86
CA ASN A 77 -17.64 -6.17 3.74
C ASN A 77 -16.50 -7.17 3.45
N GLU A 78 -16.78 -8.46 3.51
CA GLU A 78 -15.82 -9.49 3.14
C GLU A 78 -15.57 -9.49 1.63
N ILE A 79 -14.39 -8.98 1.23
CA ILE A 79 -14.09 -8.62 -0.16
C ILE A 79 -14.14 -9.81 -1.12
N TYR A 80 -13.78 -11.02 -0.66
CA TYR A 80 -13.76 -12.22 -1.50
C TYR A 80 -15.12 -12.90 -1.66
N LYS A 81 -16.16 -12.45 -0.92
CA LYS A 81 -17.56 -12.87 -1.09
C LYS A 81 -18.37 -11.89 -1.94
N LEU A 82 -17.80 -10.74 -2.27
CA LEU A 82 -18.46 -9.74 -3.09
C LEU A 82 -18.64 -10.20 -4.54
N LYS A 83 -19.70 -9.71 -5.18
CA LYS A 83 -19.85 -9.83 -6.64
C LYS A 83 -18.67 -9.16 -7.34
N LYS A 84 -18.21 -9.72 -8.47
CA LYS A 84 -17.05 -9.23 -9.23
C LYS A 84 -17.12 -7.72 -9.53
N SER A 85 -18.29 -7.20 -9.87
CA SER A 85 -18.50 -5.77 -10.13
C SER A 85 -18.21 -4.89 -8.91
N LYS A 86 -18.68 -5.30 -7.72
CA LYS A 86 -18.41 -4.57 -6.47
C LYS A 86 -16.92 -4.59 -6.10
N LEU A 87 -16.27 -5.74 -6.26
CA LEU A 87 -14.84 -5.86 -6.01
C LEU A 87 -14.01 -5.00 -6.98
N LEU A 88 -14.41 -4.95 -8.25
CA LEU A 88 -13.77 -4.07 -9.25
C LEU A 88 -13.93 -2.58 -8.88
N ASN A 89 -15.08 -2.17 -8.38
CA ASN A 89 -15.28 -0.79 -7.91
C ASN A 89 -14.38 -0.44 -6.72
N ILE A 90 -14.25 -1.35 -5.74
CA ILE A 90 -13.32 -1.15 -4.61
C ILE A 90 -11.88 -0.98 -5.12
N ARG A 91 -11.42 -1.83 -6.06
CA ARG A 91 -10.07 -1.70 -6.66
C ARG A 91 -9.90 -0.38 -7.41
N ARG A 92 -10.94 0.07 -8.11
CA ARG A 92 -10.91 1.28 -8.90
C ARG A 92 -10.90 2.54 -8.02
N GLU A 93 -11.73 2.57 -6.98
CA GLU A 93 -12.03 3.80 -6.22
C GLU A 93 -11.33 3.85 -4.86
N ASP A 94 -11.33 2.73 -4.12
CA ASP A 94 -10.89 2.72 -2.73
C ASP A 94 -9.45 2.22 -2.53
N PHE A 95 -8.94 1.34 -3.41
CA PHE A 95 -7.60 0.74 -3.25
C PHE A 95 -6.58 1.36 -4.19
N GLY A 96 -5.48 1.84 -3.63
CA GLY A 96 -4.28 2.25 -4.37
C GLY A 96 -3.17 1.24 -4.14
N ILE A 97 -2.53 0.77 -5.22
CA ILE A 97 -1.45 -0.20 -5.11
C ILE A 97 -0.20 0.37 -5.76
N ILE A 98 0.85 0.51 -4.97
CA ILE A 98 2.19 0.92 -5.41
C ILE A 98 3.05 -0.35 -5.40
N PHE A 99 3.53 -0.72 -6.56
CA PHE A 99 4.39 -1.89 -6.73
C PHE A 99 5.86 -1.47 -6.77
N GLN A 100 6.74 -2.40 -6.46
CA GLN A 100 8.18 -2.24 -6.67
C GLN A 100 8.53 -2.00 -8.14
N ALA A 101 7.86 -2.68 -9.07
CA ALA A 101 7.87 -2.37 -10.48
C ALA A 101 6.86 -1.25 -10.77
N HIS A 102 7.24 -0.24 -11.55
CA HIS A 102 6.45 0.99 -11.71
C HIS A 102 5.12 0.79 -12.45
N TYR A 103 5.04 -0.23 -13.31
CA TYR A 103 3.87 -0.55 -14.17
C TYR A 103 3.29 0.67 -14.90
N LEU A 104 4.18 1.52 -15.43
CA LEU A 104 3.81 2.63 -16.28
C LEU A 104 3.59 2.17 -17.73
N PHE A 105 2.71 2.85 -18.42
CA PHE A 105 2.49 2.65 -19.87
C PHE A 105 3.65 3.30 -20.64
N ARG A 106 4.60 2.49 -21.09
CA ARG A 106 5.87 2.94 -21.69
C ARG A 106 5.73 3.74 -22.97
N GLY A 107 4.68 3.50 -23.75
CA GLY A 107 4.40 4.26 -24.98
C GLY A 107 3.73 5.63 -24.75
N PHE A 108 3.47 5.99 -23.48
CA PHE A 108 2.79 7.21 -23.09
C PHE A 108 3.75 8.18 -22.42
N SER A 109 3.40 9.47 -22.47
CA SER A 109 4.04 10.51 -21.66
C SER A 109 3.70 10.36 -20.17
N ALA A 110 4.40 11.09 -19.31
CA ALA A 110 4.09 11.15 -17.89
C ALA A 110 2.67 11.68 -17.66
N LYS A 111 2.24 12.71 -18.40
CA LYS A 111 0.88 13.26 -18.31
C LYS A 111 -0.17 12.22 -18.68
N GLU A 112 -0.03 11.52 -19.81
CA GLU A 112 -0.99 10.50 -20.24
C GLU A 112 -1.11 9.35 -19.24
N ASN A 113 -0.02 8.98 -18.55
CA ASN A 113 -0.08 8.02 -17.45
C ASN A 113 -0.94 8.51 -16.28
N LEU A 114 -0.92 9.81 -15.96
CA LEU A 114 -1.80 10.40 -14.94
C LEU A 114 -3.24 10.52 -15.45
N ASP A 115 -3.45 10.88 -16.71
CA ASP A 115 -4.77 11.01 -17.33
C ASP A 115 -5.57 9.69 -17.28
N ILE A 116 -4.90 8.52 -17.34
CA ILE A 116 -5.56 7.22 -17.12
C ILE A 116 -6.16 7.14 -15.70
N ALA A 117 -5.46 7.63 -14.69
CA ALA A 117 -6.00 7.62 -13.32
C ALA A 117 -7.19 8.58 -13.18
N THR A 118 -7.17 9.73 -13.84
CA THR A 118 -8.29 10.68 -13.84
C THR A 118 -9.52 10.09 -14.54
N LEU A 119 -9.34 9.43 -15.68
CA LEU A 119 -10.42 8.74 -16.40
C LEU A 119 -11.09 7.65 -15.56
N LEU A 120 -10.30 6.91 -14.76
CA LEU A 120 -10.82 5.81 -13.93
C LEU A 120 -11.51 6.28 -12.67
N SER A 121 -11.12 7.42 -12.09
CA SER A 121 -11.57 7.88 -10.78
C SER A 121 -12.42 9.14 -10.82
N SER A 122 -12.51 9.82 -11.97
CA SER A 122 -13.14 11.13 -12.12
C SER A 122 -12.52 12.22 -11.22
N ASN A 123 -11.30 12.01 -10.73
CA ASN A 123 -10.54 12.99 -9.98
C ASN A 123 -9.57 13.72 -10.93
N GLU A 124 -9.24 14.95 -10.60
CA GLU A 124 -8.22 15.73 -11.31
C GLU A 124 -6.83 15.47 -10.74
N VAL A 125 -5.81 15.70 -11.55
CA VAL A 125 -4.41 15.63 -11.13
C VAL A 125 -4.12 16.82 -10.21
N ASP A 126 -3.63 16.55 -9.01
CA ASP A 126 -3.21 17.58 -8.08
C ASP A 126 -1.79 18.06 -8.40
N MET A 127 -1.67 19.29 -8.90
CA MET A 127 -0.38 19.91 -9.23
C MET A 127 0.52 20.10 -7.99
N ASN A 128 -0.05 20.26 -6.78
CA ASN A 128 0.75 20.35 -5.56
C ASN A 128 1.37 19.00 -5.22
N LEU A 129 0.65 17.90 -5.43
CA LEU A 129 1.21 16.55 -5.31
C LEU A 129 2.39 16.35 -6.27
N LEU A 130 2.26 16.78 -7.54
CA LEU A 130 3.35 16.65 -8.52
C LEU A 130 4.59 17.46 -8.12
N LYS A 131 4.41 18.69 -7.61
CA LYS A 131 5.49 19.52 -7.06
C LYS A 131 6.14 18.85 -5.85
N THR A 132 5.35 18.34 -4.92
CA THR A 132 5.85 17.59 -3.74
C THR A 132 6.70 16.40 -4.18
N LEU A 133 6.27 15.67 -5.21
CA LEU A 133 7.01 14.53 -5.76
C LEU A 133 8.13 14.95 -6.74
N LYS A 134 8.33 16.26 -6.99
CA LYS A 134 9.34 16.81 -7.91
C LYS A 134 9.28 16.18 -9.30
N ILE A 135 8.08 16.09 -9.89
CA ILE A 135 7.84 15.51 -11.25
C ILE A 135 6.98 16.40 -12.15
N GLU A 136 6.61 17.61 -11.72
CA GLU A 136 5.80 18.53 -12.52
C GLU A 136 6.48 18.96 -13.83
N HIS A 137 7.80 18.95 -13.85
CA HIS A 137 8.60 19.38 -14.99
C HIS A 137 8.78 18.30 -16.07
N VAL A 138 8.39 17.04 -15.80
CA VAL A 138 8.55 15.91 -16.73
C VAL A 138 7.25 15.48 -17.41
N LEU A 139 6.16 16.21 -17.23
CA LEU A 139 4.82 15.80 -17.69
C LEU A 139 4.72 15.53 -19.20
N THR A 140 5.49 16.25 -20.00
CA THR A 140 5.51 16.10 -21.47
C THR A 140 6.48 15.04 -21.97
N GLN A 141 7.36 14.51 -21.08
CA GLN A 141 8.35 13.50 -21.46
C GLN A 141 7.71 12.11 -21.55
N GLY A 142 8.20 11.31 -22.48
CA GLY A 142 7.88 9.88 -22.57
C GLY A 142 8.40 9.12 -21.36
N VAL A 143 7.67 8.11 -20.90
CA VAL A 143 8.09 7.29 -19.72
C VAL A 143 9.49 6.69 -19.91
N GLY A 144 9.88 6.34 -21.14
CA GLY A 144 11.21 5.80 -21.43
C GLY A 144 12.37 6.79 -21.24
N GLU A 145 12.07 8.10 -21.21
CA GLU A 145 13.06 9.17 -21.00
C GLU A 145 13.26 9.51 -19.51
N LEU A 146 12.38 9.02 -18.65
CA LEU A 146 12.40 9.27 -17.22
C LEU A 146 13.44 8.39 -16.52
N SER A 147 14.16 8.96 -15.55
CA SER A 147 14.97 8.16 -14.63
C SER A 147 14.10 7.18 -13.83
N GLY A 148 14.69 6.09 -13.30
CA GLY A 148 13.97 5.13 -12.46
C GLY A 148 13.26 5.79 -11.27
N GLY A 149 13.92 6.76 -10.62
CA GLY A 149 13.31 7.52 -9.53
C GLY A 149 12.13 8.40 -9.97
N GLN A 150 12.20 9.02 -11.16
CA GLN A 150 11.08 9.76 -11.73
C GLN A 150 9.92 8.84 -12.08
N GLN A 151 10.19 7.67 -12.66
CA GLN A 151 9.17 6.66 -12.95
C GLN A 151 8.47 6.19 -11.67
N GLN A 152 9.22 5.93 -10.60
CA GLN A 152 8.63 5.55 -9.32
C GLN A 152 7.73 6.65 -8.76
N ARG A 153 8.19 7.90 -8.72
CA ARG A 153 7.39 9.03 -8.25
C ARG A 153 6.15 9.28 -9.12
N LEU A 154 6.26 9.09 -10.44
CA LEU A 154 5.11 9.15 -11.35
C LEU A 154 4.10 8.03 -11.07
N SER A 155 4.56 6.81 -10.84
CA SER A 155 3.72 5.67 -10.45
C SER A 155 2.93 5.97 -9.15
N ILE A 156 3.60 6.57 -8.16
CA ILE A 156 2.98 6.99 -6.90
C ILE A 156 1.96 8.12 -7.14
N ALA A 157 2.31 9.15 -7.91
CA ALA A 157 1.39 10.23 -8.26
C ALA A 157 0.12 9.69 -8.93
N ARG A 158 0.27 8.76 -9.87
CA ARG A 158 -0.84 8.09 -10.55
C ARG A 158 -1.77 7.37 -9.58
N VAL A 159 -1.20 6.69 -8.58
CA VAL A 159 -2.00 6.01 -7.54
C VAL A 159 -2.72 7.02 -6.67
N LEU A 160 -2.05 8.07 -6.20
CA LEU A 160 -2.63 9.07 -5.30
C LEU A 160 -3.67 9.95 -6.00
N THR A 161 -3.57 10.19 -7.31
CA THR A 161 -4.58 10.90 -8.12
C THR A 161 -5.96 10.23 -8.01
N LYS A 162 -6.02 8.92 -7.82
CA LYS A 162 -7.29 8.19 -7.62
C LYS A 162 -7.97 8.52 -6.28
N LYS A 163 -7.28 9.15 -5.36
CA LYS A 163 -7.74 9.41 -3.97
C LYS A 163 -8.18 8.16 -3.22
N PRO A 164 -7.36 7.09 -3.20
CA PRO A 164 -7.71 5.82 -2.56
C PRO A 164 -7.91 5.98 -1.05
N LYS A 165 -8.74 5.10 -0.47
CA LYS A 165 -8.94 5.00 0.98
C LYS A 165 -7.89 4.14 1.66
N ILE A 166 -7.27 3.22 0.93
CA ILE A 166 -6.14 2.42 1.42
C ILE A 166 -5.05 2.40 0.36
N ILE A 167 -3.82 2.66 0.78
CA ILE A 167 -2.62 2.50 -0.02
C ILE A 167 -1.93 1.21 0.41
N PHE A 168 -1.69 0.33 -0.53
CA PHE A 168 -0.85 -0.86 -0.41
C PHE A 168 0.45 -0.59 -1.14
N ALA A 169 1.57 -0.54 -0.44
CA ALA A 169 2.87 -0.20 -1.01
C ALA A 169 3.86 -1.36 -0.81
N ASP A 170 4.32 -1.93 -1.92
CA ASP A 170 5.34 -2.98 -1.93
C ASP A 170 6.68 -2.38 -2.36
N GLU A 171 7.60 -2.22 -1.41
CA GLU A 171 8.94 -1.62 -1.58
C GLU A 171 8.91 -0.31 -2.40
N PRO A 172 8.10 0.70 -2.01
CA PRO A 172 7.87 1.89 -2.82
C PRO A 172 9.11 2.76 -3.00
N THR A 173 10.18 2.51 -2.22
CA THR A 173 11.42 3.28 -2.18
C THR A 173 12.65 2.47 -2.61
N GLY A 174 12.50 1.18 -2.93
CA GLY A 174 13.62 0.24 -3.11
C GLY A 174 14.63 0.60 -4.21
N ASN A 175 14.29 1.50 -5.14
CA ASN A 175 15.16 1.96 -6.22
C ASN A 175 15.48 3.47 -6.12
N LEU A 176 15.27 4.08 -4.95
CA LEU A 176 15.44 5.51 -4.72
C LEU A 176 16.66 5.78 -3.82
N ASP A 177 17.28 6.93 -4.01
CA ASP A 177 18.23 7.45 -3.04
C ASP A 177 17.52 7.83 -1.73
N LYS A 178 18.31 8.00 -0.68
CA LYS A 178 17.78 8.23 0.68
C LYS A 178 16.90 9.50 0.78
N GLU A 179 17.30 10.58 0.09
CA GLU A 179 16.55 11.85 0.12
C GLU A 179 15.18 11.67 -0.57
N THR A 180 15.20 11.08 -1.75
CA THR A 180 13.98 10.78 -2.53
C THR A 180 13.08 9.78 -1.80
N SER A 181 13.65 8.78 -1.12
CA SER A 181 12.89 7.83 -0.28
C SER A 181 12.13 8.55 0.83
N LEU A 182 12.78 9.46 1.54
CA LEU A 182 12.14 10.26 2.60
C LEU A 182 11.02 11.13 2.02
N LEU A 183 11.27 11.82 0.91
CA LEU A 183 10.27 12.65 0.22
C LEU A 183 9.01 11.84 -0.16
N VAL A 184 9.19 10.66 -0.72
CA VAL A 184 8.08 9.76 -1.08
C VAL A 184 7.30 9.33 0.16
N MET A 185 7.99 8.91 1.22
CA MET A 185 7.33 8.48 2.45
C MET A 185 6.59 9.63 3.11
N ASP A 186 7.14 10.85 3.12
CA ASP A 186 6.45 12.04 3.62
C ASP A 186 5.18 12.33 2.83
N ALA A 187 5.22 12.22 1.51
CA ALA A 187 4.04 12.39 0.65
C ALA A 187 2.96 11.36 1.00
N LEU A 188 3.32 10.08 1.21
CA LEU A 188 2.37 9.03 1.59
C LEU A 188 1.77 9.27 2.98
N PHE A 189 2.59 9.64 3.99
CA PHE A 189 2.09 9.94 5.34
C PHE A 189 1.21 11.18 5.38
N ASN A 190 1.53 12.24 4.64
CA ASN A 190 0.68 13.42 4.54
C ASN A 190 -0.64 13.08 3.86
N TYR A 191 -0.58 12.31 2.75
CA TYR A 191 -1.77 11.88 2.04
C TYR A 191 -2.76 11.14 2.96
N ILE A 192 -2.30 10.13 3.75
CA ILE A 192 -3.22 9.36 4.59
C ILE A 192 -3.86 10.21 5.68
N LYS A 193 -3.17 11.23 6.19
CA LYS A 193 -3.71 12.18 7.18
C LYS A 193 -4.78 13.09 6.57
N GLU A 194 -4.49 13.67 5.41
CA GLU A 194 -5.37 14.64 4.74
C GLU A 194 -6.64 13.98 4.16
N ASN A 195 -6.54 12.72 3.71
CA ASN A 195 -7.63 12.01 3.04
C ASN A 195 -8.34 10.98 3.92
N ASN A 196 -8.03 10.91 5.23
CA ASN A 196 -8.54 9.87 6.15
C ASN A 196 -8.33 8.46 5.59
N ALA A 197 -7.18 8.25 4.93
CA ALA A 197 -6.80 6.99 4.32
C ALA A 197 -5.93 6.15 5.27
N GLY A 198 -5.65 4.90 4.90
CA GLY A 198 -4.71 4.02 5.58
C GLY A 198 -3.56 3.62 4.67
N LEU A 199 -2.43 3.21 5.24
CA LEU A 199 -1.26 2.71 4.52
C LEU A 199 -0.83 1.35 5.05
N ILE A 200 -0.65 0.38 4.16
CA ILE A 200 0.08 -0.87 4.44
C ILE A 200 1.35 -0.85 3.59
N LEU A 201 2.49 -0.81 4.27
CA LEU A 201 3.82 -0.74 3.68
C LEU A 201 4.54 -2.07 3.87
N VAL A 202 4.96 -2.70 2.80
CA VAL A 202 5.94 -3.79 2.83
C VAL A 202 7.31 -3.20 2.52
N THR A 203 8.27 -3.43 3.39
CA THR A 203 9.65 -2.96 3.19
C THR A 203 10.65 -3.81 3.95
N HIS A 204 11.90 -3.84 3.48
CA HIS A 204 13.03 -4.37 4.22
C HIS A 204 13.81 -3.28 4.97
N GLU A 205 13.47 -1.99 4.75
CA GLU A 205 14.11 -0.86 5.40
C GLU A 205 13.50 -0.58 6.78
N GLU A 206 14.17 -1.06 7.85
CA GLU A 206 13.70 -0.86 9.23
C GLU A 206 13.49 0.61 9.61
N ASN A 207 14.33 1.52 9.07
CA ASN A 207 14.19 2.95 9.36
C ASN A 207 12.88 3.53 8.82
N LEU A 208 12.41 3.07 7.66
CA LEU A 208 11.11 3.48 7.12
C LEU A 208 9.97 2.82 7.88
N ALA A 209 10.11 1.53 8.23
CA ALA A 209 9.13 0.81 9.03
C ALA A 209 8.90 1.50 10.41
N LYS A 210 9.94 1.96 11.06
CA LYS A 210 9.87 2.69 12.35
C LYS A 210 9.09 4.02 12.26
N ARG A 211 8.86 4.55 11.09
CA ARG A 211 8.03 5.75 10.88
C ARG A 211 6.53 5.45 10.83
N CYS A 212 6.14 4.19 10.62
CA CYS A 212 4.76 3.77 10.65
C CYS A 212 4.21 3.71 12.09
N ASN A 213 2.88 3.79 12.24
CA ASN A 213 2.21 3.71 13.54
C ASN A 213 2.41 2.34 14.20
N LYS A 214 2.36 1.27 13.38
CA LYS A 214 2.60 -0.11 13.81
C LYS A 214 3.60 -0.77 12.89
N THR A 215 4.38 -1.68 13.43
CA THR A 215 5.32 -2.50 12.66
C THR A 215 5.13 -3.96 13.02
N TYR A 216 4.91 -4.77 12.01
CA TYR A 216 4.78 -6.21 12.11
C TYR A 216 5.96 -6.90 11.44
N LYS A 217 6.36 -8.04 11.98
CA LYS A 217 7.38 -8.91 11.39
C LYS A 217 6.78 -10.27 11.09
N VAL A 218 7.11 -10.82 9.92
CA VAL A 218 6.78 -12.21 9.58
C VAL A 218 7.83 -13.11 10.21
N VAL A 219 7.43 -13.90 11.21
CA VAL A 219 8.26 -14.84 11.96
C VAL A 219 7.50 -16.15 12.08
N ASP A 220 8.13 -17.27 11.77
CA ASP A 220 7.56 -18.62 11.91
C ASP A 220 6.12 -18.73 11.36
N LEU A 221 5.91 -18.24 10.14
CA LEU A 221 4.64 -18.21 9.41
C LEU A 221 3.56 -17.32 10.05
N LYS A 222 3.86 -16.55 11.07
CA LYS A 222 2.94 -15.63 11.77
C LYS A 222 3.33 -14.18 11.59
N LEU A 223 2.40 -13.30 11.89
CA LEU A 223 2.62 -11.87 11.92
C LEU A 223 2.69 -11.41 13.38
N GLU A 224 3.86 -10.98 13.82
CA GLU A 224 4.10 -10.50 15.18
C GLU A 224 4.20 -8.98 15.17
N GLU A 225 3.45 -8.32 16.04
CA GLU A 225 3.58 -6.88 16.25
C GLU A 225 4.82 -6.60 17.08
N ILE A 226 5.73 -5.79 16.58
CA ILE A 226 6.99 -5.43 17.23
C ILE A 226 7.01 -3.96 17.68
N ARG A 227 5.99 -3.19 17.28
CA ARG A 227 5.77 -1.80 17.66
C ARG A 227 4.34 -1.37 17.37
#